data_a73565f13e3466022e9ba6bad577f033
#
_entry.id   a73565f13e3466022e9ba6bad577f033
#
_cell.length_a   1.000
_cell.length_b   1.000
_cell.length_c   1.000
_cell.angle_alpha   90.00
_cell.angle_beta   90.00
_cell.angle_gamma   90.00
#
_symmetry.space_group_name_H-M   'P 1'
#
loop_
_entity.id
_entity.type
_entity.pdbx_description
1 polymer ?
#
loop_
_entity_poly.entity_id
_entity_poly.type
_entity_poly.pdbx_seq_one_letter_code
_entity_poly.pdbx_strand_id
1 'polypeptide(L)'
;MELEKRVLNNGTIITFNEGNHRYTVMKGEEKYRPRSVTGILKVAFDDFTVGSMAGRKNLRETLIENIDFNKSHTWKKEEFEEFLKDVNKQAVQKWTDGANRGTLVHNYIQDFAEGKKPNFSIDNDIAKLQKSTKDWFESRVKKPLSVEQLVFNDSPMYAGKYDLEADIEDYGRCLVDYKTGSSLAYSQKYPIQLVAYMYAMLQNEPSNPFGRLIVFINKETGNIEERYYDAKTYQRDLSVWLSILNISNYTIDYKNEWKNK
;
A
#
# COMPACT_ATOMS: atom_id res chain seq x y z
N MET A 1 -10.22 -18.27 -6.91
CA MET A 1 -9.84 -16.86 -6.67
C MET A 1 -11.08 -16.20 -6.08
N GLU A 2 -11.00 -15.83 -4.83
CA GLU A 2 -12.13 -15.25 -4.12
C GLU A 2 -12.32 -13.80 -4.56
N LEU A 3 -13.55 -13.41 -4.86
CA LEU A 3 -13.92 -12.06 -5.24
C LEU A 3 -14.48 -11.38 -3.99
N GLU A 4 -13.72 -10.47 -3.40
CA GLU A 4 -14.23 -9.67 -2.30
C GLU A 4 -15.36 -8.77 -2.77
N LYS A 5 -16.42 -8.64 -1.97
CA LYS A 5 -17.62 -7.87 -2.33
C LYS A 5 -18.14 -7.07 -1.14
N ARG A 6 -18.50 -5.81 -1.38
CA ARG A 6 -19.23 -4.96 -0.44
C ARG A 6 -20.42 -4.32 -1.13
N VAL A 7 -21.54 -4.21 -0.42
CA VAL A 7 -22.70 -3.41 -0.84
C VAL A 7 -22.72 -2.15 0.01
N LEU A 8 -22.71 -1.00 -0.62
CA LEU A 8 -22.77 0.32 0.04
C LEU A 8 -24.22 0.67 0.39
N ASN A 9 -24.42 1.64 1.30
CA ASN A 9 -25.74 2.05 1.78
C ASN A 9 -26.69 2.53 0.67
N ASN A 10 -26.16 3.05 -0.44
CA ASN A 10 -26.91 3.47 -1.61
C ASN A 10 -27.18 2.35 -2.63
N GLY A 11 -26.91 1.09 -2.29
CA GLY A 11 -27.09 -0.06 -3.17
C GLY A 11 -25.96 -0.29 -4.19
N THR A 12 -24.95 0.56 -4.24
CA THR A 12 -23.77 0.36 -5.08
C THR A 12 -22.99 -0.87 -4.62
N ILE A 13 -22.65 -1.75 -5.56
CA ILE A 13 -21.86 -2.94 -5.29
C ILE A 13 -20.42 -2.71 -5.74
N ILE A 14 -19.49 -2.84 -4.83
CA ILE A 14 -18.05 -2.80 -5.12
C ILE A 14 -17.47 -4.20 -4.97
N THR A 15 -16.63 -4.60 -5.93
CA THR A 15 -15.89 -5.86 -5.88
C THR A 15 -14.41 -5.62 -6.14
N PHE A 16 -13.57 -6.43 -5.51
CA PHE A 16 -12.13 -6.42 -5.69
C PHE A 16 -11.64 -7.81 -6.08
N ASN A 17 -10.86 -7.88 -7.14
CA ASN A 17 -10.21 -9.11 -7.59
C ASN A 17 -8.72 -9.04 -7.20
N GLU A 18 -8.33 -9.86 -6.23
CA GLU A 18 -6.99 -9.87 -5.68
C GLU A 18 -5.93 -10.30 -6.71
N GLY A 19 -6.26 -11.25 -7.59
CA GLY A 19 -5.31 -11.79 -8.57
C GLY A 19 -4.85 -10.79 -9.64
N ASN A 20 -5.64 -9.76 -9.92
CA ASN A 20 -5.27 -8.71 -10.89
C ASN A 20 -5.35 -7.29 -10.31
N HIS A 21 -5.57 -7.16 -9.00
CA HIS A 21 -5.69 -5.91 -8.26
C HIS A 21 -6.66 -4.89 -8.89
N ARG A 22 -7.85 -5.38 -9.32
CA ARG A 22 -8.84 -4.54 -10.00
C ARG A 22 -10.13 -4.43 -9.22
N TYR A 23 -10.63 -3.20 -9.15
CA TYR A 23 -11.94 -2.88 -8.63
C TYR A 23 -12.98 -2.88 -9.76
N THR A 24 -14.18 -3.36 -9.45
CA THR A 24 -15.36 -3.22 -10.30
C THR A 24 -16.50 -2.70 -9.43
N VAL A 25 -17.24 -1.74 -9.97
CA VAL A 25 -18.40 -1.12 -9.30
C VAL A 25 -19.61 -1.27 -10.17
N MET A 26 -20.73 -1.71 -9.57
CA MET A 26 -22.03 -1.81 -10.20
C MET A 26 -22.98 -0.81 -9.54
N LYS A 27 -23.61 0.03 -10.36
CA LYS A 27 -24.69 0.97 -9.99
C LYS A 27 -25.91 0.63 -10.81
N GLY A 28 -26.84 -0.14 -10.24
CA GLY A 28 -27.88 -0.78 -11.01
C GLY A 28 -27.28 -1.70 -12.07
N GLU A 29 -27.58 -1.45 -13.34
CA GLU A 29 -27.06 -2.22 -14.49
C GLU A 29 -25.70 -1.68 -15.01
N GLU A 30 -25.30 -0.50 -14.59
CA GLU A 30 -24.08 0.13 -15.07
C GLU A 30 -22.83 -0.41 -14.36
N LYS A 31 -21.80 -0.72 -15.15
CA LYS A 31 -20.54 -1.30 -14.69
C LYS A 31 -19.39 -0.30 -14.90
N TYR A 32 -18.68 -0.01 -13.83
CA TYR A 32 -17.50 0.87 -13.81
C TYR A 32 -16.23 0.13 -13.37
N ARG A 33 -15.09 0.66 -13.79
CA ARG A 33 -13.76 0.16 -13.38
C ARG A 33 -12.94 1.31 -12.79
N PRO A 34 -13.21 1.71 -11.55
CA PRO A 34 -12.48 2.79 -10.89
C PRO A 34 -10.99 2.44 -10.74
N ARG A 35 -10.16 3.47 -10.74
CA ARG A 35 -8.74 3.31 -10.43
C ARG A 35 -8.56 3.12 -8.92
N SER A 36 -7.50 2.40 -8.54
CA SER A 36 -7.13 2.25 -7.13
C SER A 36 -6.47 3.51 -6.58
N VAL A 37 -6.67 3.79 -5.29
CA VAL A 37 -5.94 4.85 -4.56
C VAL A 37 -4.44 4.71 -4.77
N THR A 38 -3.88 3.52 -4.57
CA THR A 38 -2.45 3.26 -4.73
C THR A 38 -1.97 3.47 -6.18
N GLY A 39 -2.80 3.13 -7.18
CA GLY A 39 -2.50 3.37 -8.59
C GLY A 39 -2.49 4.86 -8.96
N ILE A 40 -3.36 5.67 -8.33
CA ILE A 40 -3.40 7.13 -8.51
C ILE A 40 -2.18 7.78 -7.85
N LEU A 41 -1.82 7.36 -6.64
CA LEU A 41 -0.65 7.89 -5.91
C LEU A 41 0.68 7.71 -6.66
N LYS A 42 0.80 6.69 -7.50
CA LYS A 42 2.00 6.47 -8.34
C LYS A 42 2.30 7.62 -9.31
N VAL A 43 1.34 8.48 -9.61
CA VAL A 43 1.56 9.66 -10.46
C VAL A 43 2.47 10.68 -9.76
N ALA A 44 2.37 10.81 -8.44
CA ALA A 44 3.17 11.74 -7.64
C ALA A 44 4.29 11.06 -6.87
N PHE A 45 4.12 9.77 -6.53
CA PHE A 45 5.04 9.01 -5.69
C PHE A 45 5.38 7.69 -6.38
N ASP A 46 6.51 7.68 -7.07
CA ASP A 46 7.02 6.46 -7.71
C ASP A 46 7.75 5.57 -6.70
N ASP A 47 7.26 4.35 -6.50
CA ASP A 47 7.79 3.44 -5.49
C ASP A 47 9.02 2.66 -5.95
N PHE A 48 9.06 2.28 -7.23
CA PHE A 48 10.16 1.50 -7.78
C PHE A 48 10.30 1.70 -9.28
N THR A 49 11.25 2.55 -9.65
CA THR A 49 11.88 2.56 -10.96
C THR A 49 13.39 2.56 -10.77
N VAL A 50 14.15 2.30 -11.84
CA VAL A 50 15.62 2.48 -11.82
C VAL A 50 15.98 3.91 -11.44
N GLY A 51 15.09 4.86 -11.67
CA GLY A 51 15.20 6.24 -11.27
C GLY A 51 14.85 6.53 -9.82
N SER A 52 14.08 5.68 -9.13
CA SER A 52 13.73 5.86 -7.73
C SER A 52 14.91 5.61 -6.79
N MET A 53 14.89 6.23 -5.61
CA MET A 53 15.98 6.00 -4.63
C MET A 53 16.05 4.55 -4.18
N ALA A 54 14.90 3.90 -3.97
CA ALA A 54 14.83 2.49 -3.59
C ALA A 54 15.36 1.57 -4.70
N GLY A 55 14.98 1.82 -5.96
CA GLY A 55 15.47 1.08 -7.11
C GLY A 55 16.98 1.22 -7.29
N ARG A 56 17.50 2.44 -7.16
CA ARG A 56 18.96 2.69 -7.22
C ARG A 56 19.72 2.02 -6.07
N LYS A 57 19.17 2.04 -4.87
CA LYS A 57 19.76 1.36 -3.71
C LYS A 57 19.85 -0.15 -3.96
N ASN A 58 18.74 -0.80 -4.32
CA ASN A 58 18.71 -2.24 -4.57
C ASN A 58 19.65 -2.64 -5.70
N LEU A 59 19.65 -1.88 -6.80
CA LEU A 59 20.55 -2.16 -7.93
C LEU A 59 22.02 -2.03 -7.52
N ARG A 60 22.38 -0.96 -6.78
CA ARG A 60 23.74 -0.75 -6.28
C ARG A 60 24.19 -1.86 -5.34
N GLU A 61 23.36 -2.24 -4.37
CA GLU A 61 23.68 -3.29 -3.40
C GLU A 61 23.86 -4.63 -4.13
N THR A 62 22.97 -4.98 -5.05
CA THR A 62 23.07 -6.21 -5.84
C THR A 62 24.30 -6.20 -6.74
N LEU A 63 24.67 -5.04 -7.32
CA LEU A 63 25.89 -4.93 -8.13
C LEU A 63 27.14 -5.19 -7.26
N ILE A 64 27.21 -4.58 -6.08
CA ILE A 64 28.33 -4.76 -5.15
C ILE A 64 28.46 -6.23 -4.71
N GLU A 65 27.36 -6.91 -4.44
CA GLU A 65 27.36 -8.32 -4.03
C GLU A 65 27.82 -9.29 -5.13
N ASN A 66 27.64 -8.91 -6.40
CA ASN A 66 27.98 -9.77 -7.55
C ASN A 66 29.37 -9.49 -8.16
N ILE A 67 30.10 -8.48 -7.67
CA ILE A 67 31.46 -8.17 -8.11
C ILE A 67 32.48 -8.66 -7.08
N ASP A 68 33.41 -9.52 -7.48
CA ASP A 68 34.57 -9.88 -6.68
C ASP A 68 35.64 -8.79 -6.82
N PHE A 69 35.70 -7.88 -5.87
CA PHE A 69 36.66 -6.76 -5.85
C PHE A 69 38.11 -7.17 -5.66
N ASN A 70 38.39 -8.45 -5.37
CA ASN A 70 39.76 -8.98 -5.25
C ASN A 70 40.32 -9.46 -6.60
N LYS A 71 39.51 -9.45 -7.66
CA LYS A 71 39.89 -9.85 -9.01
C LYS A 71 39.86 -8.68 -9.97
N SER A 72 40.78 -8.69 -10.95
CA SER A 72 40.68 -7.81 -12.09
C SER A 72 39.62 -8.35 -13.06
N HIS A 73 38.66 -7.52 -13.43
CA HIS A 73 37.60 -7.89 -14.39
C HIS A 73 37.86 -7.22 -15.74
N THR A 74 38.02 -8.04 -16.77
CA THR A 74 38.04 -7.57 -18.16
C THR A 74 36.78 -8.12 -18.84
N TRP A 75 35.89 -7.24 -19.22
CA TRP A 75 34.60 -7.61 -19.80
C TRP A 75 34.58 -7.33 -21.29
N LYS A 76 34.08 -8.27 -22.11
CA LYS A 76 33.53 -7.94 -23.41
C LYS A 76 32.17 -7.27 -23.22
N LYS A 77 31.77 -6.48 -24.22
CA LYS A 77 30.49 -5.73 -24.12
C LYS A 77 29.29 -6.64 -23.84
N GLU A 78 29.23 -7.75 -24.58
CA GLU A 78 28.14 -8.72 -24.51
C GLU A 78 28.07 -9.39 -23.11
N GLU A 79 29.23 -9.77 -22.57
CA GLU A 79 29.36 -10.38 -21.23
C GLU A 79 28.94 -9.40 -20.14
N PHE A 80 29.28 -8.13 -20.29
CA PHE A 80 28.87 -7.09 -19.33
C PHE A 80 27.37 -6.80 -19.40
N GLU A 81 26.79 -6.78 -20.61
CA GLU A 81 25.35 -6.61 -20.79
C GLU A 81 24.54 -7.77 -20.17
N GLU A 82 25.05 -9.01 -20.29
CA GLU A 82 24.43 -10.18 -19.65
C GLU A 82 24.53 -10.11 -18.11
N PHE A 83 25.72 -9.78 -17.60
CA PHE A 83 25.91 -9.53 -16.17
C PHE A 83 24.94 -8.47 -15.63
N LEU A 84 24.78 -7.33 -16.32
CA LEU A 84 23.84 -6.29 -15.91
C LEU A 84 22.38 -6.76 -15.94
N LYS A 85 21.99 -7.62 -16.90
CA LYS A 85 20.63 -8.20 -16.91
C LYS A 85 20.39 -9.08 -15.70
N ASP A 86 21.37 -9.90 -15.33
CA ASP A 86 21.26 -10.76 -14.14
C ASP A 86 21.19 -9.95 -12.84
N VAL A 87 22.04 -8.94 -12.70
CA VAL A 87 22.00 -8.02 -11.53
C VAL A 87 20.64 -7.34 -11.44
N ASN A 88 20.09 -6.84 -12.54
CA ASN A 88 18.76 -6.24 -12.57
C ASN A 88 17.67 -7.22 -12.15
N LYS A 89 17.72 -8.46 -12.66
CA LYS A 89 16.78 -9.52 -12.31
C LYS A 89 16.82 -9.82 -10.81
N GLN A 90 18.00 -9.95 -10.23
CA GLN A 90 18.18 -10.18 -8.78
C GLN A 90 17.68 -8.99 -7.95
N ALA A 91 17.95 -7.74 -8.37
CA ALA A 91 17.47 -6.55 -7.68
C ALA A 91 15.94 -6.45 -7.68
N VAL A 92 15.29 -6.81 -8.80
CA VAL A 92 13.82 -6.92 -8.90
C VAL A 92 13.29 -8.04 -8.01
N GLN A 93 13.96 -9.21 -7.98
CA GLN A 93 13.56 -10.33 -7.12
C GLN A 93 13.60 -9.94 -5.64
N LYS A 94 14.68 -9.31 -5.18
CA LYS A 94 14.78 -8.81 -3.79
C LYS A 94 13.64 -7.87 -3.42
N TRP A 95 13.22 -7.01 -4.36
CA TRP A 95 12.09 -6.12 -4.14
C TRP A 95 10.77 -6.90 -4.02
N THR A 96 10.56 -7.88 -4.92
CA THR A 96 9.37 -8.74 -4.93
C THR A 96 9.26 -9.56 -3.64
N ASP A 97 10.38 -10.13 -3.19
CA ASP A 97 10.43 -10.90 -1.93
C ASP A 97 10.10 -10.01 -0.73
N GLY A 98 10.58 -8.77 -0.72
CA GLY A 98 10.21 -7.79 0.29
C GLY A 98 8.72 -7.46 0.30
N ALA A 99 8.10 -7.33 -0.88
CA ALA A 99 6.65 -7.11 -1.02
C ALA A 99 5.85 -8.34 -0.54
N ASN A 100 6.29 -9.55 -0.90
CA ASN A 100 5.66 -10.80 -0.46
C ASN A 100 5.71 -10.96 1.07
N ARG A 101 6.84 -10.62 1.72
CA ARG A 101 6.95 -10.62 3.19
C ARG A 101 5.95 -9.66 3.83
N GLY A 102 5.82 -8.45 3.28
CA GLY A 102 4.82 -7.48 3.72
C GLY A 102 3.39 -8.05 3.66
N THR A 103 3.03 -8.68 2.55
CA THR A 103 1.72 -9.33 2.37
C THR A 103 1.47 -10.42 3.42
N LEU A 104 2.46 -11.25 3.74
CA LEU A 104 2.32 -12.30 4.77
C LEU A 104 2.12 -11.74 6.18
N VAL A 105 2.72 -10.58 6.50
CA VAL A 105 2.46 -9.88 7.77
C VAL A 105 1.06 -9.27 7.78
N HIS A 106 0.64 -8.63 6.68
CA HIS A 106 -0.71 -8.07 6.55
C HIS A 106 -1.79 -9.15 6.69
N ASN A 107 -1.70 -10.24 5.95
CA ASN A 107 -2.68 -11.34 6.01
C ASN A 107 -2.79 -11.91 7.44
N TYR A 108 -1.65 -12.05 8.13
CA TYR A 108 -1.64 -12.53 9.50
C TYR A 108 -2.42 -11.61 10.44
N ILE A 109 -2.14 -10.29 10.39
CA ILE A 109 -2.80 -9.34 11.31
C ILE A 109 -4.26 -9.12 10.95
N GLN A 110 -4.61 -9.21 9.65
CA GLN A 110 -5.98 -9.21 9.19
C GLN A 110 -6.77 -10.37 9.81
N ASP A 111 -6.30 -11.61 9.64
CA ASP A 111 -6.94 -12.80 10.21
C ASP A 111 -7.08 -12.69 11.73
N PHE A 112 -6.05 -12.15 12.40
CA PHE A 112 -6.06 -11.93 13.84
C PHE A 112 -7.11 -10.88 14.24
N ALA A 113 -7.19 -9.77 13.52
CA ALA A 113 -8.16 -8.70 13.75
C ALA A 113 -9.62 -9.15 13.51
N GLU A 114 -9.83 -10.10 12.60
CA GLU A 114 -11.10 -10.76 12.35
C GLU A 114 -11.47 -11.82 13.43
N GLY A 115 -10.63 -11.99 14.46
CA GLY A 115 -10.85 -12.97 15.54
C GLY A 115 -10.45 -14.41 15.19
N LYS A 116 -9.79 -14.63 14.08
CA LYS A 116 -9.19 -15.92 13.73
C LYS A 116 -7.95 -16.17 14.56
N LYS A 117 -7.41 -17.38 14.50
CA LYS A 117 -6.17 -17.79 15.18
C LYS A 117 -5.14 -18.24 14.14
N PRO A 118 -4.57 -17.29 13.36
CA PRO A 118 -3.60 -17.67 12.35
C PRO A 118 -2.32 -18.20 12.98
N ASN A 119 -1.69 -19.18 12.34
CA ASN A 119 -0.37 -19.65 12.73
C ASN A 119 0.70 -18.68 12.26
N PHE A 120 1.79 -18.57 13.04
CA PHE A 120 2.97 -17.85 12.58
C PHE A 120 3.60 -18.54 11.37
N SER A 121 4.28 -17.75 10.55
CA SER A 121 5.07 -18.26 9.43
C SER A 121 6.14 -19.26 9.91
N ILE A 122 6.48 -20.23 9.06
CA ILE A 122 7.62 -21.14 9.27
C ILE A 122 8.95 -20.36 9.12
N ASP A 123 8.95 -19.30 8.31
CA ASP A 123 10.08 -18.37 8.18
C ASP A 123 10.19 -17.54 9.46
N ASN A 124 11.29 -17.68 10.19
CA ASN A 124 11.52 -17.03 11.48
C ASN A 124 11.53 -15.50 11.37
N ASP A 125 12.02 -14.92 10.27
CA ASP A 125 12.05 -13.48 10.07
C ASP A 125 10.62 -12.95 9.90
N ILE A 126 9.79 -13.64 9.13
CA ILE A 126 8.37 -13.29 8.96
C ILE A 126 7.61 -13.50 10.26
N ALA A 127 7.82 -14.63 10.95
CA ALA A 127 7.20 -14.93 12.24
C ALA A 127 7.51 -13.86 13.30
N LYS A 128 8.73 -13.32 13.31
CA LYS A 128 9.12 -12.19 14.17
C LYS A 128 8.31 -10.95 13.88
N LEU A 129 8.12 -10.59 12.59
CA LEU A 129 7.33 -9.43 12.21
C LEU A 129 5.85 -9.62 12.57
N GLN A 130 5.30 -10.80 12.32
CA GLN A 130 3.93 -11.17 12.67
C GLN A 130 3.72 -11.06 14.18
N LYS A 131 4.66 -11.57 15.00
CA LYS A 131 4.61 -11.44 16.45
C LYS A 131 4.62 -9.99 16.90
N SER A 132 5.55 -9.17 16.40
CA SER A 132 5.61 -7.76 16.76
C SER A 132 4.31 -7.02 16.42
N THR A 133 3.72 -7.32 15.26
CA THR A 133 2.45 -6.70 14.83
C THR A 133 1.28 -7.16 15.69
N LYS A 134 1.26 -8.45 16.07
CA LYS A 134 0.27 -8.98 17.01
C LYS A 134 0.40 -8.33 18.38
N ASP A 135 1.61 -8.26 18.94
CA ASP A 135 1.87 -7.67 20.27
C ASP A 135 1.45 -6.17 20.26
N TRP A 136 1.69 -5.45 19.15
CA TRP A 136 1.19 -4.10 18.97
C TRP A 136 -0.34 -4.06 18.97
N PHE A 137 -0.99 -4.92 18.20
CA PHE A 137 -2.46 -4.96 18.12
C PHE A 137 -3.08 -5.20 19.49
N GLU A 138 -2.60 -6.19 20.23
CA GLU A 138 -3.10 -6.55 21.57
C GLU A 138 -2.91 -5.43 22.60
N SER A 139 -1.84 -4.62 22.46
CA SER A 139 -1.55 -3.53 23.39
C SER A 139 -2.19 -2.20 23.03
N ARG A 140 -2.50 -1.96 21.73
CA ARG A 140 -2.94 -0.66 21.24
C ARG A 140 -4.39 -0.62 20.76
N VAL A 141 -4.91 -1.73 20.26
CA VAL A 141 -6.27 -1.80 19.71
C VAL A 141 -7.26 -2.17 20.81
N LYS A 142 -8.05 -1.20 21.26
CA LYS A 142 -9.15 -1.42 22.22
C LYS A 142 -10.29 -2.21 21.60
N LYS A 143 -10.65 -1.83 20.36
CA LYS A 143 -11.77 -2.43 19.64
C LYS A 143 -11.56 -2.28 18.13
N PRO A 144 -11.47 -3.36 17.37
CA PRO A 144 -11.58 -3.30 15.92
C PRO A 144 -13.04 -2.95 15.55
N LEU A 145 -13.22 -2.04 14.59
CA LEU A 145 -14.52 -1.60 14.10
C LEU A 145 -14.80 -2.20 12.72
N SER A 146 -13.80 -2.22 11.84
CA SER A 146 -13.87 -2.91 10.55
C SER A 146 -12.46 -3.28 10.05
N VAL A 147 -12.35 -4.35 9.28
CA VAL A 147 -11.10 -4.91 8.76
C VAL A 147 -11.22 -5.05 7.26
N GLU A 148 -10.16 -4.69 6.51
CA GLU A 148 -10.05 -4.89 5.04
C GLU A 148 -11.28 -4.43 4.25
N GLN A 149 -11.78 -3.23 4.57
CA GLN A 149 -13.03 -2.74 3.96
C GLN A 149 -12.80 -2.04 2.63
N LEU A 150 -13.57 -2.45 1.63
CA LEU A 150 -13.64 -1.80 0.33
C LEU A 150 -14.32 -0.43 0.44
N VAL A 151 -13.71 0.60 -0.16
CA VAL A 151 -14.26 1.96 -0.25
C VAL A 151 -14.34 2.41 -1.71
N PHE A 152 -15.35 3.21 -1.99
CA PHE A 152 -15.58 3.77 -3.31
C PHE A 152 -16.02 5.22 -3.20
N ASN A 153 -15.43 6.08 -3.99
CA ASN A 153 -15.84 7.46 -4.21
C ASN A 153 -16.35 7.61 -5.63
N ASP A 154 -17.55 8.13 -5.76
CA ASP A 154 -18.22 8.24 -7.05
C ASP A 154 -17.72 9.42 -7.89
N SER A 155 -17.59 10.58 -7.27
CA SER A 155 -17.16 11.79 -7.95
C SER A 155 -16.20 12.59 -7.06
N PRO A 156 -14.93 12.68 -7.45
CA PRO A 156 -14.25 12.01 -8.56
C PRO A 156 -14.07 10.50 -8.33
N MET A 157 -14.22 9.70 -9.40
CA MET A 157 -14.31 8.24 -9.29
C MET A 157 -12.96 7.57 -8.95
N TYR A 158 -12.93 6.84 -7.85
CA TYR A 158 -11.84 5.93 -7.46
C TYR A 158 -12.30 4.89 -6.43
N ALA A 159 -11.49 3.87 -6.20
CA ALA A 159 -11.76 2.85 -5.20
C ALA A 159 -10.51 2.48 -4.42
N GLY A 160 -10.69 1.84 -3.27
CA GLY A 160 -9.62 1.36 -2.43
C GLY A 160 -10.08 0.34 -1.42
N LYS A 161 -9.13 -0.15 -0.64
CA LYS A 161 -9.33 -1.02 0.51
C LYS A 161 -8.39 -0.56 1.62
N TYR A 162 -8.91 -0.30 2.80
CA TYR A 162 -8.10 0.04 3.96
C TYR A 162 -7.93 -1.16 4.89
N ASP A 163 -6.84 -1.20 5.63
CA ASP A 163 -6.48 -2.38 6.42
C ASP A 163 -7.36 -2.52 7.68
N LEU A 164 -7.50 -1.46 8.47
CA LEU A 164 -8.22 -1.51 9.75
C LEU A 164 -8.84 -0.15 10.08
N GLU A 165 -10.05 -0.18 10.63
CA GLU A 165 -10.62 0.89 11.42
C GLU A 165 -10.79 0.40 12.84
N ALA A 166 -10.28 1.15 13.82
CA ALA A 166 -10.29 0.71 15.21
C ALA A 166 -10.32 1.89 16.19
N ASP A 167 -10.73 1.59 17.42
CA ASP A 167 -10.49 2.45 18.58
C ASP A 167 -9.11 2.12 19.17
N ILE A 168 -8.20 3.08 19.07
CA ILE A 168 -6.77 2.94 19.43
C ILE A 168 -6.53 3.64 20.77
N GLU A 169 -5.75 2.98 21.64
CA GLU A 169 -5.32 3.56 22.92
C GLU A 169 -4.66 4.93 22.69
N ASP A 170 -4.99 5.93 23.48
CA ASP A 170 -4.54 7.32 23.42
C ASP A 170 -5.01 8.15 22.21
N TYR A 171 -5.43 7.51 21.10
CA TYR A 171 -5.79 8.21 19.86
C TYR A 171 -7.30 8.19 19.55
N GLY A 172 -8.07 7.28 20.20
CA GLY A 172 -9.47 7.06 19.87
C GLY A 172 -9.65 6.42 18.49
N ARG A 173 -10.76 6.73 17.83
CA ARG A 173 -11.07 6.17 16.49
C ARG A 173 -10.03 6.55 15.45
N CYS A 174 -9.44 5.55 14.81
CA CYS A 174 -8.43 5.72 13.79
C CYS A 174 -8.69 4.83 12.56
N LEU A 175 -8.37 5.37 11.40
CA LEU A 175 -8.13 4.57 10.20
C LEU A 175 -6.65 4.19 10.18
N VAL A 176 -6.37 2.90 10.19
CA VAL A 176 -5.02 2.33 10.33
C VAL A 176 -4.58 1.68 9.03
N ASP A 177 -3.31 1.83 8.70
CA ASP A 177 -2.68 1.18 7.56
C ASP A 177 -1.31 0.66 7.98
N TYR A 178 -1.07 -0.63 7.75
CA TYR A 178 0.17 -1.31 8.09
C TYR A 178 1.19 -1.16 6.98
N LYS A 179 2.43 -0.86 7.33
CA LYS A 179 3.52 -0.73 6.37
C LYS A 179 4.75 -1.49 6.85
N THR A 180 5.30 -2.33 5.99
CA THR A 180 6.54 -3.06 6.25
C THR A 180 7.66 -2.49 5.38
N GLY A 181 8.79 -2.16 5.98
CA GLY A 181 9.91 -1.58 5.24
C GLY A 181 11.16 -1.38 6.08
N SER A 182 12.23 -0.82 5.49
CA SER A 182 13.47 -0.51 6.22
C SER A 182 13.43 0.88 6.88
N SER A 183 12.60 1.80 6.38
CA SER A 183 12.54 3.18 6.88
C SER A 183 11.24 3.88 6.45
N LEU A 184 10.76 4.78 7.31
CA LEU A 184 9.67 5.72 7.03
C LEU A 184 10.14 7.04 6.39
N ALA A 185 11.41 7.18 6.04
CA ALA A 185 11.99 8.46 5.60
C ALA A 185 11.27 9.09 4.39
N TYR A 186 10.65 8.27 3.52
CA TYR A 186 9.96 8.71 2.29
C TYR A 186 8.47 8.34 2.31
N SER A 187 7.83 8.58 3.43
CA SER A 187 6.45 8.12 3.70
C SER A 187 5.38 9.20 3.47
N GLN A 188 5.69 10.29 2.75
CA GLN A 188 4.74 11.40 2.50
C GLN A 188 3.43 10.95 1.83
N LYS A 189 3.45 9.84 1.11
CA LYS A 189 2.26 9.27 0.47
C LYS A 189 1.27 8.64 1.44
N TYR A 190 1.71 8.17 2.61
CA TYR A 190 0.86 7.40 3.51
C TYR A 190 -0.30 8.20 4.12
N PRO A 191 -0.09 9.43 4.64
CA PRO A 191 -1.23 10.24 5.10
C PRO A 191 -2.19 10.57 3.95
N ILE A 192 -1.68 10.69 2.71
CA ILE A 192 -2.49 10.95 1.53
C ILE A 192 -3.29 9.70 1.13
N GLN A 193 -2.71 8.52 1.28
CA GLN A 193 -3.41 7.24 1.08
C GLN A 193 -4.58 7.11 2.06
N LEU A 194 -4.32 7.32 3.35
CA LEU A 194 -5.34 7.22 4.39
C LEU A 194 -6.45 8.27 4.24
N VAL A 195 -6.12 9.51 3.84
CA VAL A 195 -7.15 10.53 3.61
C VAL A 195 -8.02 10.20 2.41
N ALA A 196 -7.46 9.57 1.36
CA ALA A 196 -8.24 9.11 0.21
C ALA A 196 -9.27 8.04 0.61
N TYR A 197 -8.87 7.08 1.43
CA TYR A 197 -9.80 6.08 1.96
C TYR A 197 -10.86 6.71 2.85
N MET A 198 -10.47 7.58 3.77
CA MET A 198 -11.39 8.27 4.67
C MET A 198 -12.38 9.15 3.89
N TYR A 199 -11.93 9.88 2.88
CA TYR A 199 -12.81 10.69 2.03
C TYR A 199 -13.87 9.84 1.34
N ALA A 200 -13.48 8.71 0.73
CA ALA A 200 -14.42 7.78 0.11
C ALA A 200 -15.39 7.16 1.14
N MET A 201 -14.92 6.85 2.34
CA MET A 201 -15.75 6.33 3.43
C MET A 201 -16.79 7.37 3.86
N LEU A 202 -16.38 8.62 4.10
CA LEU A 202 -17.25 9.70 4.56
C LEU A 202 -18.31 10.13 3.52
N GLN A 203 -18.08 9.87 2.23
CA GLN A 203 -19.09 10.08 1.18
C GLN A 203 -20.23 9.05 1.27
N ASN A 204 -19.95 7.85 1.72
CA ASN A 204 -20.93 6.76 1.82
C ASN A 204 -21.53 6.63 3.24
N GLU A 205 -20.78 7.03 4.24
CA GLU A 205 -21.14 6.97 5.67
C GLU A 205 -20.76 8.30 6.33
N PRO A 206 -21.58 9.36 6.19
CA PRO A 206 -21.22 10.69 6.65
C PRO A 206 -20.93 10.74 8.14
N SER A 207 -19.74 11.20 8.50
CA SER A 207 -19.32 11.52 9.86
C SER A 207 -18.22 12.57 9.83
N ASN A 208 -17.83 13.07 11.01
CA ASN A 208 -16.67 13.94 11.08
C ASN A 208 -15.36 13.13 10.78
N PRO A 209 -14.36 13.75 10.14
CA PRO A 209 -13.04 13.15 10.04
C PRO A 209 -12.48 12.81 11.42
N PHE A 210 -11.72 11.71 11.50
CA PHE A 210 -11.12 11.21 12.73
C PHE A 210 -9.63 10.90 12.52
N GLY A 211 -8.98 10.27 13.51
CA GLY A 211 -7.56 9.97 13.47
C GLY A 211 -7.17 9.03 12.33
N ARG A 212 -5.93 9.15 11.86
CA ARG A 212 -5.31 8.26 10.86
C ARG A 212 -3.97 7.82 11.42
N LEU A 213 -3.65 6.55 11.28
CA LEU A 213 -2.47 5.95 11.89
C LEU A 213 -1.73 5.07 10.90
N ILE A 214 -0.44 5.31 10.72
CA ILE A 214 0.47 4.36 10.09
C ILE A 214 1.17 3.56 11.17
N VAL A 215 1.06 2.24 11.06
CA VAL A 215 1.79 1.28 11.88
C VAL A 215 2.91 0.72 11.03
N PHE A 216 4.10 1.23 11.23
CA PHE A 216 5.27 0.82 10.47
C PHE A 216 6.03 -0.28 11.18
N ILE A 217 6.21 -1.40 10.48
CA ILE A 217 6.96 -2.56 10.93
C ILE A 217 8.32 -2.53 10.24
N ASN A 218 9.39 -2.32 11.00
CA ASN A 218 10.74 -2.39 10.46
C ASN A 218 11.06 -3.85 10.10
N LYS A 219 11.28 -4.12 8.81
CA LYS A 219 11.46 -5.48 8.27
C LYS A 219 12.72 -6.20 8.77
N GLU A 220 13.70 -5.47 9.31
CA GLU A 220 14.98 -5.99 9.78
C GLU A 220 14.95 -6.27 11.28
N THR A 221 14.42 -5.31 12.03
CA THR A 221 14.41 -5.37 13.50
C THR A 221 13.11 -5.91 14.08
N GLY A 222 11.99 -5.77 13.36
CA GLY A 222 10.64 -6.02 13.85
C GLY A 222 10.09 -4.88 14.74
N ASN A 223 10.85 -3.79 14.94
CA ASN A 223 10.38 -2.67 15.73
C ASN A 223 9.18 -2.00 15.08
N ILE A 224 8.21 -1.61 15.91
CA ILE A 224 7.03 -0.86 15.48
C ILE A 224 7.26 0.63 15.71
N GLU A 225 6.93 1.44 14.70
CA GLU A 225 6.84 2.90 14.81
C GLU A 225 5.44 3.35 14.42
N GLU A 226 4.79 4.15 15.28
CA GLU A 226 3.50 4.75 15.01
C GLU A 226 3.66 6.15 14.43
N ARG A 227 2.90 6.47 13.37
CA ARG A 227 2.72 7.84 12.89
C ARG A 227 1.26 8.22 12.89
N TYR A 228 0.88 8.97 13.89
CA TYR A 228 -0.46 9.48 14.05
C TYR A 228 -0.66 10.81 13.29
N TYR A 229 -1.79 10.91 12.62
CA TYR A 229 -2.25 12.10 11.91
C TYR A 229 -3.60 12.51 12.47
N ASP A 230 -3.61 13.63 13.21
CA ASP A 230 -4.81 14.19 13.84
C ASP A 230 -5.85 14.59 12.78
N ALA A 231 -7.13 14.52 13.14
CA ALA A 231 -8.26 14.94 12.32
C ALA A 231 -8.11 16.38 11.77
N LYS A 232 -7.44 17.28 12.50
CA LYS A 232 -7.15 18.66 12.07
C LYS A 232 -6.31 18.73 10.81
N THR A 233 -5.51 17.71 10.49
CA THR A 233 -4.70 17.66 9.28
C THR A 233 -5.46 17.16 8.05
N TYR A 234 -6.71 16.72 8.23
CA TYR A 234 -7.51 16.10 7.18
C TYR A 234 -7.66 16.99 5.94
N GLN A 235 -8.04 18.27 6.10
CA GLN A 235 -8.29 19.16 4.97
C GLN A 235 -7.01 19.45 4.16
N ARG A 236 -5.87 19.59 4.83
CA ARG A 236 -4.57 19.75 4.17
C ARG A 236 -4.25 18.55 3.31
N ASP A 237 -4.36 17.35 3.86
CA ASP A 237 -3.98 16.11 3.18
C ASP A 237 -5.00 15.77 2.07
N LEU A 238 -6.30 16.10 2.27
CA LEU A 238 -7.33 15.98 1.26
C LEU A 238 -7.07 16.88 0.05
N SER A 239 -6.63 18.12 0.26
CA SER A 239 -6.31 19.02 -0.85
C SER A 239 -5.16 18.48 -1.71
N VAL A 240 -4.15 17.85 -1.09
CA VAL A 240 -3.06 17.16 -1.80
C VAL A 240 -3.59 15.96 -2.58
N TRP A 241 -4.42 15.13 -1.96
CA TRP A 241 -5.05 13.99 -2.64
C TRP A 241 -5.83 14.40 -3.89
N LEU A 242 -6.71 15.40 -3.76
CA LEU A 242 -7.52 15.90 -4.89
C LEU A 242 -6.66 16.48 -6.02
N SER A 243 -5.54 17.13 -5.68
CA SER A 243 -4.59 17.63 -6.68
C SER A 243 -3.92 16.49 -7.45
N ILE A 244 -3.46 15.44 -6.76
CA ILE A 244 -2.87 14.26 -7.37
C ILE A 244 -3.89 13.55 -8.27
N LEU A 245 -5.12 13.40 -7.81
CA LEU A 245 -6.21 12.78 -8.55
C LEU A 245 -6.52 13.56 -9.84
N ASN A 246 -6.56 14.90 -9.78
CA ASN A 246 -6.77 15.76 -10.95
C ASN A 246 -5.63 15.60 -11.97
N ILE A 247 -4.37 15.63 -11.53
CA ILE A 247 -3.20 15.40 -12.40
C ILE A 247 -3.28 14.02 -13.04
N SER A 248 -3.67 13.02 -12.25
CA SER A 248 -3.79 11.64 -12.68
C SER A 248 -4.87 11.46 -13.75
N ASN A 249 -6.03 12.11 -13.61
CA ASN A 249 -7.10 12.09 -14.59
C ASN A 249 -6.68 12.81 -15.87
N TYR A 250 -6.12 14.02 -15.76
CA TYR A 250 -5.59 14.76 -16.90
C TYR A 250 -4.58 13.94 -17.71
N THR A 251 -3.67 13.22 -17.04
CA THR A 251 -2.66 12.40 -17.72
C THR A 251 -3.29 11.27 -18.55
N ILE A 252 -4.41 10.72 -18.12
CA ILE A 252 -5.13 9.68 -18.85
C ILE A 252 -5.88 10.28 -20.03
N ASP A 253 -6.59 11.38 -19.83
CA ASP A 253 -7.37 12.04 -20.87
C ASP A 253 -6.44 12.48 -22.00
N TYR A 254 -5.31 13.09 -21.68
CA TYR A 254 -4.28 13.47 -22.64
C TYR A 254 -3.75 12.28 -23.45
N LYS A 255 -3.45 11.14 -22.80
CA LYS A 255 -2.99 9.92 -23.48
C LYS A 255 -4.06 9.34 -24.41
N ASN A 256 -5.34 9.42 -24.04
CA ASN A 256 -6.45 8.94 -24.87
C ASN A 256 -6.66 9.82 -26.09
N GLU A 257 -6.57 11.13 -25.95
CA GLU A 257 -6.65 12.09 -27.06
C GLU A 257 -5.55 11.84 -28.13
N TRP A 258 -4.34 11.48 -27.70
CA TRP A 258 -3.22 11.21 -28.61
C TRP A 258 -3.27 9.84 -29.27
N LYS A 259 -3.89 8.85 -28.65
CA LYS A 259 -4.04 7.50 -29.24
C LYS A 259 -5.12 7.45 -30.32
N ASN A 260 -6.04 8.42 -30.32
CA ASN A 260 -7.16 8.51 -31.25
C ASN A 260 -6.85 9.45 -32.45
N LYS A 261 -5.65 9.99 -32.54
CA LYS A 261 -5.08 10.73 -33.68
C LYS A 261 -4.07 9.87 -34.43
#